data_9fc980e64863b5a6ad0046e89cdfbf90
#
_entry.id   9fc980e64863b5a6ad0046e89cdfbf90
#
_cell.length_a   1.000
_cell.length_b   1.000
_cell.length_c   1.000
_cell.angle_alpha   90.00
_cell.angle_beta   90.00
_cell.angle_gamma   90.00
#
_symmetry.space_group_name_H-M   'P 1'
#
loop_
_entity.id
_entity.type
_entity.pdbx_description
1 polymer ?
#
loop_
_entity_poly.entity_id
_entity_poly.type
_entity_poly.pdbx_seq_one_letter_code
_entity_poly.pdbx_strand_id
1 'polypeptide(L)'
;MLQDYPKEALLKDGFSCTLRPMISDDLEGLYRFFVSLPEKDLRYLRDDPTDRRLVEKWCREINYDKVLPILAEHEGGIIANATLHRQTSGWGKHVGEIRVTIATEVRQRGLGFRMVEELSSLARAAGLNKLCARAIASQTDAITVFEKNGYSLVATLKNFVKDVHQDEYQDIAILVKDLTQE
;
A
#
# COMPACT_ATOMS: atom_id res chain seq x y z
N MET A 1 6.71 15.95 8.67
CA MET A 1 6.40 14.70 7.96
C MET A 1 5.59 14.93 6.67
N LEU A 2 4.46 15.65 6.72
CA LEU A 2 3.62 15.88 5.51
C LEU A 2 3.81 17.26 4.88
N GLN A 3 4.68 18.10 5.38
CA GLN A 3 4.92 19.48 4.89
C GLN A 3 5.59 19.53 3.51
N ASP A 4 6.24 18.43 3.09
CA ASP A 4 6.95 18.35 1.82
C ASP A 4 6.07 17.86 0.67
N TYR A 5 4.78 17.63 0.93
CA TYR A 5 3.83 17.22 -0.10
C TYR A 5 3.10 18.43 -0.72
N PRO A 6 2.70 18.34 -2.00
CA PRO A 6 2.89 17.20 -2.91
C PRO A 6 4.35 17.04 -3.35
N LYS A 7 4.75 15.77 -3.69
CA LYS A 7 6.09 15.44 -4.21
C LYS A 7 5.99 14.94 -5.63
N GLU A 8 6.81 15.47 -6.52
CA GLU A 8 6.97 14.90 -7.86
C GLU A 8 7.83 13.63 -7.80
N ALA A 9 7.38 12.59 -8.48
CA ALA A 9 8.09 11.33 -8.63
C ALA A 9 8.32 11.05 -10.12
N LEU A 10 9.58 11.08 -10.53
CA LEU A 10 10.02 10.68 -11.86
C LEU A 10 10.49 9.22 -11.82
N LEU A 11 9.86 8.36 -12.60
CA LEU A 11 10.21 6.95 -12.71
C LEU A 11 11.29 6.72 -13.77
N LYS A 12 11.88 5.52 -13.76
CA LYS A 12 13.04 5.20 -14.61
C LYS A 12 12.79 5.31 -16.12
N ASP A 13 11.56 5.15 -16.55
CA ASP A 13 11.13 5.25 -17.96
C ASP A 13 10.71 6.68 -18.38
N GLY A 14 10.93 7.67 -17.51
CA GLY A 14 10.52 9.06 -17.72
C GLY A 14 9.06 9.33 -17.38
N PHE A 15 8.30 8.36 -16.89
CA PHE A 15 6.94 8.57 -16.42
C PHE A 15 6.95 9.37 -15.12
N SER A 16 6.15 10.44 -15.07
CA SER A 16 6.04 11.29 -13.89
C SER A 16 4.67 11.17 -13.24
N CYS A 17 4.64 11.24 -11.92
CA CYS A 17 3.41 11.31 -11.13
C CYS A 17 3.64 12.14 -9.87
N THR A 18 2.55 12.61 -9.28
CA THR A 18 2.57 13.37 -8.03
C THR A 18 2.17 12.47 -6.87
N LEU A 19 2.99 12.41 -5.82
CA LEU A 19 2.66 11.72 -4.57
C LEU A 19 2.08 12.72 -3.57
N ARG A 20 0.98 12.39 -2.93
CA ARG A 20 0.37 13.19 -1.89
C ARG A 20 -0.43 12.38 -0.86
N PRO A 21 -0.63 12.89 0.36
CA PRO A 21 -1.58 12.31 1.28
C PRO A 21 -3.01 12.34 0.72
N MET A 22 -3.79 11.32 1.04
CA MET A 22 -5.23 11.30 0.77
C MET A 22 -5.95 12.33 1.63
N ILE A 23 -6.91 13.03 1.05
CA ILE A 23 -7.78 13.99 1.74
C ILE A 23 -9.26 13.55 1.66
N SER A 24 -10.15 14.23 2.39
CA SER A 24 -11.58 13.92 2.39
C SER A 24 -12.24 13.98 1.02
N ASP A 25 -11.76 14.87 0.16
CA ASP A 25 -12.35 15.15 -1.15
C ASP A 25 -11.94 14.12 -2.23
N ASP A 26 -11.11 13.13 -1.87
CA ASP A 26 -10.62 12.10 -2.80
C ASP A 26 -11.64 10.99 -3.10
N LEU A 27 -12.82 11.00 -2.49
CA LEU A 27 -13.82 9.93 -2.61
C LEU A 27 -14.02 9.46 -4.06
N GLU A 28 -14.34 10.38 -4.97
CA GLU A 28 -14.69 10.03 -6.35
C GLU A 28 -13.49 9.49 -7.13
N GLY A 29 -12.31 10.09 -6.93
CA GLY A 29 -11.06 9.64 -7.56
C GLY A 29 -10.64 8.26 -7.05
N LEU A 30 -10.67 8.07 -5.74
CA LEU A 30 -10.27 6.83 -5.09
C LEU A 30 -11.25 5.69 -5.41
N TYR A 31 -12.54 5.95 -5.40
CA TYR A 31 -13.55 4.96 -5.79
C TYR A 31 -13.37 4.52 -7.25
N ARG A 32 -13.22 5.49 -8.19
CA ARG A 32 -12.93 5.17 -9.60
C ARG A 32 -11.67 4.34 -9.76
N PHE A 33 -10.61 4.67 -9.03
CA PHE A 33 -9.36 3.88 -9.04
C PHE A 33 -9.63 2.43 -8.66
N PHE A 34 -10.33 2.18 -7.55
CA PHE A 34 -10.56 0.80 -7.11
C PHE A 34 -11.49 0.02 -8.04
N VAL A 35 -12.58 0.61 -8.53
CA VAL A 35 -13.49 -0.11 -9.46
C VAL A 35 -12.89 -0.34 -10.85
N SER A 36 -11.81 0.37 -11.21
CA SER A 36 -11.07 0.13 -12.45
C SER A 36 -10.10 -1.05 -12.37
N LEU A 37 -9.81 -1.54 -11.15
CA LEU A 37 -8.89 -2.65 -10.97
C LEU A 37 -9.51 -3.96 -11.46
N PRO A 38 -8.71 -4.86 -12.06
CA PRO A 38 -9.17 -6.20 -12.43
C PRO A 38 -9.68 -6.96 -11.20
N GLU A 39 -10.73 -7.74 -11.36
CA GLU A 39 -11.30 -8.59 -10.29
C GLU A 39 -10.25 -9.46 -9.58
N LYS A 40 -9.30 -10.01 -10.36
CA LYS A 40 -8.20 -10.81 -9.81
C LYS A 40 -7.32 -10.05 -8.82
N ASP A 41 -7.23 -8.72 -8.92
CA ASP A 41 -6.45 -7.89 -8.00
C ASP A 41 -7.29 -7.51 -6.76
N LEU A 42 -8.59 -7.28 -6.95
CA LEU A 42 -9.54 -6.97 -5.88
C LEU A 42 -9.70 -8.14 -4.89
N ARG A 43 -9.67 -9.39 -5.37
CA ARG A 43 -9.84 -10.60 -4.55
C ARG A 43 -8.87 -10.71 -3.36
N TYR A 44 -7.70 -10.10 -3.49
CA TYR A 44 -6.64 -10.18 -2.47
C TYR A 44 -6.56 -8.94 -1.58
N LEU A 45 -7.47 -7.99 -1.79
CA LEU A 45 -7.61 -6.87 -0.86
C LEU A 45 -8.35 -7.33 0.40
N ARG A 46 -7.99 -6.78 1.55
CA ARG A 46 -8.61 -7.17 2.83
C ARG A 46 -10.05 -6.73 2.97
N ASP A 47 -10.33 -5.59 2.38
CA ASP A 47 -11.62 -4.95 2.37
C ASP A 47 -12.12 -4.91 0.92
N ASP A 48 -13.42 -4.81 0.72
CA ASP A 48 -14.00 -4.65 -0.62
C ASP A 48 -14.15 -3.16 -0.98
N PRO A 49 -13.19 -2.55 -1.68
CA PRO A 49 -13.24 -1.13 -2.03
C PRO A 49 -14.21 -0.84 -3.19
N THR A 50 -14.90 -1.84 -3.73
CA THR A 50 -15.99 -1.65 -4.68
C THR A 50 -17.29 -1.26 -3.96
N ASP A 51 -17.39 -1.47 -2.62
CA ASP A 51 -18.43 -0.83 -1.81
C ASP A 51 -18.07 0.66 -1.59
N ARG A 52 -18.77 1.53 -2.32
CA ARG A 52 -18.58 2.98 -2.23
C ARG A 52 -18.68 3.52 -0.79
N ARG A 53 -19.57 2.93 0.06
CA ARG A 53 -19.73 3.35 1.46
C ARG A 53 -18.47 3.12 2.28
N LEU A 54 -17.71 2.08 1.96
CA LEU A 54 -16.44 1.82 2.61
C LEU A 54 -15.39 2.89 2.24
N VAL A 55 -15.28 3.24 0.96
CA VAL A 55 -14.36 4.28 0.48
C VAL A 55 -14.75 5.65 1.05
N GLU A 56 -16.05 5.96 1.09
CA GLU A 56 -16.58 7.17 1.76
C GLU A 56 -16.17 7.23 3.23
N LYS A 57 -16.31 6.11 3.95
CA LYS A 57 -15.87 6.02 5.35
C LYS A 57 -14.40 6.32 5.49
N TRP A 58 -13.52 5.76 4.63
CA TRP A 58 -12.09 6.03 4.68
C TRP A 58 -11.78 7.52 4.47
N CYS A 59 -12.43 8.17 3.52
CA CYS A 59 -12.25 9.60 3.25
C CYS A 59 -12.78 10.48 4.39
N ARG A 60 -13.95 10.15 4.95
CA ARG A 60 -14.58 10.92 6.03
C ARG A 60 -13.85 10.78 7.37
N GLU A 61 -13.33 9.58 7.67
CA GLU A 61 -12.75 9.23 8.96
C GLU A 61 -11.21 9.20 8.93
N ILE A 62 -10.59 10.02 8.06
CA ILE A 62 -9.13 10.10 7.95
C ILE A 62 -8.50 10.37 9.30
N ASN A 63 -7.59 9.51 9.71
CA ASN A 63 -6.77 9.67 10.90
C ASN A 63 -5.35 9.21 10.58
N TYR A 64 -4.49 10.15 10.21
CA TYR A 64 -3.11 9.89 9.82
C TYR A 64 -2.25 9.27 10.95
N ASP A 65 -2.68 9.36 12.21
CA ASP A 65 -1.99 8.68 13.31
C ASP A 65 -2.24 7.17 13.32
N LYS A 66 -3.35 6.72 12.74
CA LYS A 66 -3.69 5.29 12.62
C LYS A 66 -3.38 4.73 11.25
N VAL A 67 -3.83 5.44 10.21
CA VAL A 67 -3.62 5.05 8.82
C VAL A 67 -3.21 6.28 8.03
N LEU A 68 -2.02 6.24 7.44
CA LEU A 68 -1.52 7.29 6.57
C LEU A 68 -1.55 6.81 5.12
N PRO A 69 -2.58 7.21 4.34
CA PRO A 69 -2.66 6.88 2.92
C PRO A 69 -1.88 7.91 2.10
N ILE A 70 -1.07 7.41 1.15
CA ILE A 70 -0.39 8.19 0.12
C ILE A 70 -0.94 7.76 -1.24
N LEU A 71 -1.41 8.71 -2.00
CA LEU A 71 -1.88 8.52 -3.38
C LEU A 71 -0.79 8.91 -4.36
N ALA A 72 -0.74 8.22 -5.50
CA ALA A 72 -0.04 8.70 -6.67
C ALA A 72 -1.06 9.14 -7.71
N GLU A 73 -0.85 10.34 -8.27
CA GLU A 73 -1.70 10.92 -9.31
C GLU A 73 -0.92 11.17 -10.59
N HIS A 74 -1.58 10.94 -11.71
CA HIS A 74 -1.08 11.27 -13.03
C HIS A 74 -2.25 11.78 -13.88
N GLU A 75 -2.05 12.92 -14.55
CA GLU A 75 -3.08 13.57 -15.40
C GLU A 75 -4.46 13.71 -14.72
N GLY A 76 -4.46 14.01 -13.42
CA GLY A 76 -5.68 14.20 -12.62
C GLY A 76 -6.39 12.90 -12.22
N GLY A 77 -5.81 11.73 -12.50
CA GLY A 77 -6.31 10.42 -12.07
C GLY A 77 -5.45 9.79 -10.98
N ILE A 78 -6.09 9.13 -10.00
CA ILE A 78 -5.36 8.31 -9.02
C ILE A 78 -4.93 7.02 -9.70
N ILE A 79 -3.62 6.72 -9.65
CA ILE A 79 -2.98 5.54 -10.26
C ILE A 79 -2.39 4.58 -9.24
N ALA A 80 -2.27 5.00 -7.98
CA ALA A 80 -1.85 4.13 -6.89
C ALA A 80 -2.37 4.63 -5.55
N ASN A 81 -2.59 3.68 -4.63
CA ASN A 81 -2.87 3.91 -3.23
C ASN A 81 -1.93 3.07 -2.38
N ALA A 82 -1.19 3.71 -1.48
CA ALA A 82 -0.32 3.04 -0.54
C ALA A 82 -0.62 3.53 0.88
N THR A 83 -0.72 2.63 1.84
CA THR A 83 -1.14 2.95 3.21
C THR A 83 -0.14 2.44 4.24
N LEU A 84 0.18 3.29 5.20
CA LEU A 84 0.93 2.93 6.41
C LEU A 84 -0.06 2.82 7.57
N HIS A 85 -0.28 1.61 8.07
CA HIS A 85 -1.11 1.33 9.24
C HIS A 85 -0.24 1.28 10.50
N ARG A 86 -0.68 1.94 11.57
CA ARG A 86 0.05 2.03 12.83
C ARG A 86 -0.83 1.68 14.02
N GLN A 87 -0.22 1.11 15.04
CA GLN A 87 -0.82 1.00 16.36
C GLN A 87 -0.31 2.17 17.22
N THR A 88 -1.23 2.86 17.90
CA THR A 88 -0.89 4.02 18.74
C THR A 88 -0.50 3.63 20.18
N SER A 89 -0.74 2.36 20.55
CA SER A 89 -0.50 1.85 21.91
C SER A 89 -0.14 0.37 21.89
N GLY A 90 0.31 -0.13 23.05
CA GLY A 90 0.61 -1.55 23.23
C GLY A 90 2.00 -1.97 22.71
N TRP A 91 2.29 -3.24 22.80
CA TRP A 91 3.59 -3.84 22.46
C TRP A 91 3.93 -3.78 20.97
N GLY A 92 2.93 -3.60 20.10
CA GLY A 92 3.10 -3.46 18.64
C GLY A 92 3.27 -2.01 18.16
N LYS A 93 3.29 -0.99 19.05
CA LYS A 93 3.33 0.44 18.64
C LYS A 93 4.56 0.85 17.81
N HIS A 94 5.62 0.07 17.85
CA HIS A 94 6.85 0.31 17.08
C HIS A 94 6.86 -0.38 15.71
N VAL A 95 5.78 -1.09 15.34
CA VAL A 95 5.64 -1.80 14.07
C VAL A 95 4.55 -1.15 13.24
N GLY A 96 4.86 -0.85 11.97
CA GLY A 96 3.87 -0.45 10.96
C GLY A 96 3.57 -1.60 10.01
N GLU A 97 2.37 -1.60 9.43
CA GLU A 97 2.03 -2.47 8.31
C GLU A 97 1.79 -1.61 7.08
N ILE A 98 2.39 -1.98 5.95
CA ILE A 98 2.17 -1.26 4.69
C ILE A 98 1.39 -2.11 3.70
N ARG A 99 0.57 -1.43 2.89
CA ARG A 99 -0.18 -2.00 1.79
C ARG A 99 -0.04 -1.10 0.58
N VAL A 100 0.11 -1.69 -0.60
CA VAL A 100 0.30 -0.95 -1.85
C VAL A 100 -0.57 -1.56 -2.94
N THR A 101 -1.32 -0.72 -3.61
CA THR A 101 -2.15 -1.09 -4.77
C THR A 101 -1.83 -0.16 -5.93
N ILE A 102 -1.51 -0.72 -7.09
CA ILE A 102 -1.09 0.00 -8.30
C ILE A 102 -2.04 -0.35 -9.45
N ALA A 103 -2.50 0.67 -10.17
CA ALA A 103 -3.27 0.49 -11.39
C ALA A 103 -2.49 -0.35 -12.42
N THR A 104 -3.18 -1.24 -13.12
CA THR A 104 -2.54 -2.24 -13.98
C THR A 104 -1.69 -1.61 -15.08
N GLU A 105 -2.18 -0.52 -15.67
CA GLU A 105 -1.56 0.20 -16.79
C GLU A 105 -0.24 0.89 -16.46
N VAL A 106 0.04 1.12 -15.17
CA VAL A 106 1.28 1.77 -14.71
C VAL A 106 2.21 0.84 -13.93
N ARG A 107 1.92 -0.46 -13.93
CA ARG A 107 2.81 -1.47 -13.34
C ARG A 107 4.12 -1.61 -14.11
N GLN A 108 5.12 -2.22 -13.46
CA GLN A 108 6.45 -2.49 -14.03
C GLN A 108 7.28 -1.23 -14.40
N ARG A 109 6.79 -0.02 -14.08
CA ARG A 109 7.51 1.26 -14.25
C ARG A 109 8.34 1.67 -13.03
N GLY A 110 8.29 0.89 -11.95
CA GLY A 110 8.97 1.20 -10.68
C GLY A 110 8.11 1.97 -9.67
N LEU A 111 6.84 2.29 -9.99
CA LEU A 111 5.96 3.03 -9.07
C LEU A 111 5.76 2.29 -7.75
N GLY A 112 5.55 0.97 -7.77
CA GLY A 112 5.42 0.17 -6.55
C GLY A 112 6.65 0.27 -5.64
N PHE A 113 7.86 0.21 -6.23
CA PHE A 113 9.10 0.41 -5.50
C PHE A 113 9.15 1.79 -4.84
N ARG A 114 8.82 2.85 -5.59
CA ARG A 114 8.81 4.23 -5.09
C ARG A 114 7.79 4.43 -3.96
N MET A 115 6.59 3.84 -4.07
CA MET A 115 5.57 3.92 -3.03
C MET A 115 6.00 3.22 -1.74
N VAL A 116 6.63 2.04 -1.83
CA VAL A 116 7.18 1.32 -0.65
C VAL A 116 8.30 2.11 0.00
N GLU A 117 9.20 2.71 -0.79
CA GLU A 117 10.28 3.58 -0.31
C GLU A 117 9.71 4.80 0.43
N GLU A 118 8.69 5.47 -0.13
CA GLU A 118 8.04 6.62 0.48
C GLU A 118 7.39 6.26 1.82
N LEU A 119 6.64 5.15 1.89
CA LEU A 119 6.05 4.68 3.14
C LEU A 119 7.13 4.29 4.18
N SER A 120 8.26 3.74 3.74
CA SER A 120 9.38 3.42 4.64
C SER A 120 10.00 4.68 5.23
N SER A 121 10.15 5.73 4.44
CA SER A 121 10.61 7.05 4.89
C SER A 121 9.65 7.67 5.91
N LEU A 122 8.34 7.65 5.62
CA LEU A 122 7.31 8.14 6.52
C LEU A 122 7.25 7.36 7.84
N ALA A 123 7.45 6.03 7.78
CA ALA A 123 7.50 5.18 8.95
C ALA A 123 8.69 5.52 9.87
N ARG A 124 9.89 5.76 9.30
CA ARG A 124 11.05 6.25 10.07
C ARG A 124 10.77 7.60 10.72
N ALA A 125 10.22 8.54 9.94
CA ALA A 125 9.86 9.87 10.46
C ALA A 125 8.79 9.81 11.56
N ALA A 126 7.96 8.75 11.57
CA ALA A 126 6.98 8.46 12.62
C ALA A 126 7.57 7.71 13.83
N GLY A 127 8.87 7.41 13.84
CA GLY A 127 9.55 6.71 14.93
C GLY A 127 9.26 5.20 14.98
N LEU A 128 8.83 4.59 13.86
CA LEU A 128 8.66 3.13 13.80
C LEU A 128 10.02 2.44 13.62
N ASN A 129 10.16 1.28 14.22
CA ASN A 129 11.37 0.46 14.16
C ASN A 129 11.29 -0.65 13.11
N LYS A 130 10.08 -1.10 12.79
CA LYS A 130 9.85 -2.19 11.85
C LYS A 130 8.65 -1.93 10.95
N LEU A 131 8.74 -2.47 9.74
CA LEU A 131 7.61 -2.53 8.82
C LEU A 131 7.30 -3.98 8.47
N CYS A 132 6.02 -4.30 8.41
CA CYS A 132 5.49 -5.56 7.93
C CYS A 132 4.71 -5.33 6.63
N ALA A 133 4.83 -6.25 5.69
CA ALA A 133 3.98 -6.34 4.52
C ALA A 133 3.49 -7.78 4.37
N ARG A 134 2.29 -7.95 3.82
CA ARG A 134 1.73 -9.26 3.50
C ARG A 134 1.34 -9.28 2.03
N ALA A 135 1.71 -10.36 1.35
CA ALA A 135 1.35 -10.59 -0.04
C ALA A 135 0.86 -12.03 -0.21
N ILE A 136 0.03 -12.29 -1.21
CA ILE A 136 -0.24 -13.67 -1.62
C ILE A 136 1.08 -14.25 -2.13
N ALA A 137 1.45 -15.45 -1.67
CA ALA A 137 2.76 -16.03 -1.96
C ALA A 137 3.02 -16.29 -3.45
N SER A 138 1.97 -16.41 -4.26
CA SER A 138 2.06 -16.51 -5.72
C SER A 138 2.27 -15.17 -6.43
N GLN A 139 2.12 -14.02 -5.75
CA GLN A 139 2.36 -12.69 -6.30
C GLN A 139 3.86 -12.33 -6.25
N THR A 140 4.68 -13.05 -6.99
CA THR A 140 6.15 -12.94 -6.97
C THR A 140 6.66 -11.54 -7.32
N ASP A 141 5.97 -10.82 -8.21
CA ASP A 141 6.32 -9.45 -8.57
C ASP A 141 6.19 -8.50 -7.38
N ALA A 142 5.10 -8.64 -6.60
CA ALA A 142 4.91 -7.83 -5.39
C ALA A 142 5.96 -8.15 -4.32
N ILE A 143 6.27 -9.43 -4.11
CA ILE A 143 7.32 -9.88 -3.18
C ILE A 143 8.67 -9.28 -3.59
N THR A 144 9.03 -9.36 -4.88
CA THR A 144 10.27 -8.79 -5.42
C THR A 144 10.39 -7.28 -5.17
N VAL A 145 9.26 -6.53 -5.27
CA VAL A 145 9.25 -5.09 -4.96
C VAL A 145 9.62 -4.84 -3.50
N PHE A 146 9.08 -5.62 -2.57
CA PHE A 146 9.42 -5.51 -1.14
C PHE A 146 10.87 -5.90 -0.87
N GLU A 147 11.35 -7.02 -1.43
CA GLU A 147 12.73 -7.48 -1.26
C GLU A 147 13.75 -6.44 -1.75
N LYS A 148 13.50 -5.81 -2.91
CA LYS A 148 14.32 -4.71 -3.44
C LYS A 148 14.30 -3.47 -2.55
N ASN A 149 13.28 -3.31 -1.72
CA ASN A 149 13.18 -2.26 -0.70
C ASN A 149 13.75 -2.68 0.66
N GLY A 150 14.48 -3.80 0.74
CA GLY A 150 15.14 -4.27 1.96
C GLY A 150 14.22 -5.02 2.93
N TYR A 151 13.10 -5.55 2.46
CA TYR A 151 12.28 -6.47 3.23
C TYR A 151 12.81 -7.90 3.07
N SER A 152 12.72 -8.69 4.14
CA SER A 152 13.03 -10.12 4.13
C SER A 152 11.75 -10.93 4.31
N LEU A 153 11.60 -12.01 3.55
CA LEU A 153 10.55 -13.00 3.77
C LEU A 153 10.85 -13.75 5.08
N VAL A 154 10.00 -13.58 6.08
CA VAL A 154 10.19 -14.17 7.42
C VAL A 154 9.30 -15.36 7.68
N ALA A 155 8.18 -15.47 7.00
CA ALA A 155 7.28 -16.62 7.11
C ALA A 155 6.39 -16.76 5.87
N THR A 156 5.94 -17.99 5.62
CA THR A 156 4.84 -18.30 4.70
C THR A 156 3.76 -19.05 5.46
N LEU A 157 2.59 -18.47 5.56
CA LEU A 157 1.42 -19.08 6.19
C LEU A 157 0.64 -19.87 5.14
N LYS A 158 0.67 -21.18 5.28
CA LYS A 158 0.02 -22.10 4.32
C LYS A 158 -1.50 -22.06 4.45
N ASN A 159 -2.20 -22.00 3.30
CA ASN A 159 -3.67 -22.04 3.21
C ASN A 159 -4.35 -21.02 4.14
N PHE A 160 -3.78 -19.82 4.27
CA PHE A 160 -4.16 -18.87 5.31
C PHE A 160 -5.35 -17.98 4.93
N VAL A 161 -5.51 -17.68 3.65
CA VAL A 161 -6.63 -16.91 3.12
C VAL A 161 -7.40 -17.73 2.10
N LYS A 162 -8.69 -17.46 1.98
CA LYS A 162 -9.55 -18.14 1.04
C LYS A 162 -10.01 -17.17 -0.05
N ASP A 163 -9.80 -17.55 -1.32
CA ASP A 163 -10.47 -16.90 -2.43
C ASP A 163 -11.93 -17.37 -2.45
N VAL A 164 -12.83 -16.50 -2.02
CA VAL A 164 -14.27 -16.85 -1.89
C VAL A 164 -14.96 -17.08 -3.24
N HIS A 165 -14.37 -16.60 -4.34
CA HIS A 165 -14.93 -16.76 -5.69
C HIS A 165 -14.50 -18.10 -6.32
N GLN A 166 -13.30 -18.58 -6.01
CA GLN A 166 -12.76 -19.84 -6.55
C GLN A 166 -12.81 -21.00 -5.55
N ASP A 167 -13.23 -20.73 -4.31
CA ASP A 167 -13.23 -21.69 -3.19
C ASP A 167 -11.83 -22.30 -2.91
N GLU A 168 -10.78 -21.57 -3.23
CA GLU A 168 -9.39 -22.00 -3.10
C GLU A 168 -8.68 -21.29 -1.95
N TYR A 169 -7.80 -22.02 -1.27
CA TYR A 169 -6.93 -21.45 -0.26
C TYR A 169 -5.61 -20.96 -0.85
N GLN A 170 -5.15 -19.82 -0.36
CA GLN A 170 -3.90 -19.21 -0.79
C GLN A 170 -2.94 -19.04 0.38
N ASP A 171 -1.66 -19.19 0.10
CA ASP A 171 -0.58 -18.95 1.05
C ASP A 171 -0.33 -17.44 1.17
N ILE A 172 0.02 -16.99 2.38
CA ILE A 172 0.45 -15.61 2.65
C ILE A 172 1.94 -15.58 2.94
N ALA A 173 2.68 -14.78 2.18
CA ALA A 173 4.05 -14.38 2.47
C ALA A 173 4.04 -13.20 3.46
N ILE A 174 4.79 -13.31 4.55
CA ILE A 174 5.02 -12.24 5.52
C ILE A 174 6.43 -11.72 5.33
N LEU A 175 6.53 -10.43 4.98
CA LEU A 175 7.79 -9.74 4.77
C LEU A 175 7.99 -8.67 5.84
N VAL A 176 9.22 -8.55 6.34
CA VAL A 176 9.56 -7.59 7.39
C VAL A 176 10.81 -6.81 7.00
N LYS A 177 10.78 -5.51 7.25
CA LYS A 177 11.95 -4.61 7.16
C LYS A 177 12.27 -4.05 8.55
N ASP A 178 13.54 -4.10 8.92
CA ASP A 178 14.08 -3.40 10.10
C ASP A 178 14.47 -1.98 9.68
N LEU A 179 13.92 -0.96 10.34
CA LEU A 179 14.20 0.43 10.06
C LEU A 179 15.35 1.01 10.92
N THR A 180 15.86 0.22 11.87
CA THR A 180 16.92 0.66 12.81
C THR A 180 18.33 0.38 12.32
N GLN A 181 18.47 -0.36 11.21
CA GLN A 181 19.77 -0.85 10.71
C GLN A 181 20.32 -0.03 9.52
N GLU A 182 19.80 1.16 9.25
CA GLU A 182 20.29 2.07 8.20
C GLU A 182 20.97 3.30 8.78
#